data_3740fefe991f64679f0ce6b674299069
#
_entry.id   3740fefe991f64679f0ce6b674299069
#
_cell.length_a   1.000
_cell.length_b   1.000
_cell.length_c   1.000
_cell.angle_alpha   90.00
_cell.angle_beta   90.00
_cell.angle_gamma   90.00
#
_symmetry.space_group_name_H-M   'P 1'
#
loop_
_entity.id
_entity.type
_entity.pdbx_description
1 polymer ?
#
loop_
_entity_poly.entity_id
_entity_poly.type
_entity_poly.pdbx_seq_one_letter_code
_entity_poly.pdbx_strand_id
1 'polypeptide(L)'
;MTDEQTEHYFDWAATSPCDAEILRNALETTIEKWGNPSSVHTAGKEAHEIFEDARKLCGKVLGVPAEKLYFTSGGTESDHIPILSVLNRPQKGHILFSSIEHPAVREQALALKKCGFSVDSIPANREGIITPEAVVNALKPETVLVCVMAVNNETGAIQPVNEIANALVEKANGKRKPFFHVDCVQAAGKIPLDF
;
A
#
# COMPACT_ATOMS: atom_id res chain seq x y z
N MET A 1 -0.02 -21.11 19.34
CA MET A 1 -0.41 -22.16 18.37
C MET A 1 0.60 -23.26 18.50
N THR A 2 0.19 -24.53 18.51
CA THR A 2 1.12 -25.67 18.48
C THR A 2 1.62 -25.83 17.05
N ASP A 3 2.84 -26.32 16.86
CA ASP A 3 3.44 -26.56 15.54
C ASP A 3 2.53 -27.42 14.64
N GLU A 4 1.76 -28.33 15.23
CA GLU A 4 0.77 -29.18 14.55
C GLU A 4 -0.34 -28.40 13.83
N GLN A 5 -0.74 -27.21 14.32
CA GLN A 5 -1.83 -26.40 13.72
C GLN A 5 -1.40 -25.65 12.47
N THR A 6 -0.10 -25.44 12.27
CA THR A 6 0.46 -24.72 11.12
C THR A 6 1.09 -25.65 10.09
N GLU A 7 1.31 -26.94 10.43
CA GLU A 7 2.00 -27.92 9.57
C GLU A 7 1.32 -28.15 8.22
N HIS A 8 -0.01 -27.96 8.15
CA HIS A 8 -0.81 -28.14 6.92
C HIS A 8 -1.55 -26.86 6.49
N TYR A 9 -1.12 -25.69 6.97
CA TYR A 9 -1.71 -24.42 6.57
C TYR A 9 -0.94 -23.82 5.40
N PHE A 10 -1.59 -23.68 4.24
CA PHE A 10 -0.98 -23.21 3.00
C PHE A 10 -1.54 -21.86 2.53
N ASP A 11 -2.50 -21.25 3.25
CA ASP A 11 -3.14 -20.01 2.85
C ASP A 11 -2.52 -18.77 3.53
N TRP A 12 -1.19 -18.70 3.48
CA TRP A 12 -0.41 -17.59 4.06
C TRP A 12 -0.67 -16.23 3.43
N ALA A 13 -1.27 -16.22 2.23
CA ALA A 13 -1.66 -14.97 1.56
C ALA A 13 -2.94 -14.38 2.17
N ALA A 14 -3.87 -15.21 2.65
CA ALA A 14 -5.08 -14.73 3.31
C ALA A 14 -4.80 -14.21 4.72
N THR A 15 -4.00 -14.95 5.50
CA THR A 15 -3.58 -14.55 6.85
C THR A 15 -2.34 -15.33 7.29
N SER A 16 -1.59 -14.77 8.24
CA SER A 16 -0.47 -15.42 8.89
C SER A 16 -0.57 -15.28 10.40
N PRO A 17 -0.13 -16.27 11.20
CA PRO A 17 -0.15 -16.16 12.65
C PRO A 17 0.74 -15.01 13.11
N CYS A 18 0.24 -14.23 14.06
CA CYS A 18 1.04 -13.24 14.74
C CYS A 18 2.05 -13.91 15.67
N ASP A 19 3.22 -13.32 15.84
CA ASP A 19 4.14 -13.69 16.90
C ASP A 19 3.48 -13.51 18.26
N ALA A 20 3.46 -14.59 19.06
CA ALA A 20 2.72 -14.62 20.31
C ALA A 20 3.30 -13.70 21.38
N GLU A 21 4.62 -13.48 21.40
CA GLU A 21 5.28 -12.57 22.33
C GLU A 21 4.97 -11.13 21.97
N ILE A 22 5.08 -10.76 20.68
CA ILE A 22 4.75 -9.42 20.20
C ILE A 22 3.28 -9.09 20.49
N LEU A 23 2.38 -10.06 20.28
CA LEU A 23 0.95 -9.86 20.54
C LEU A 23 0.65 -9.65 22.04
N ARG A 24 1.30 -10.41 22.93
CA ARG A 24 1.16 -10.21 24.38
C ARG A 24 1.67 -8.84 24.82
N ASN A 25 2.86 -8.44 24.36
CA ASN A 25 3.45 -7.14 24.67
C ASN A 25 2.57 -5.99 24.18
N ALA A 26 1.96 -6.10 22.99
CA ALA A 26 1.03 -5.11 22.47
C ALA A 26 -0.24 -5.02 23.32
N LEU A 27 -0.79 -6.16 23.76
CA LEU A 27 -1.96 -6.21 24.64
C LEU A 27 -1.66 -5.57 26.00
N GLU A 28 -0.56 -5.92 26.65
CA GLU A 28 -0.13 -5.35 27.93
C GLU A 28 0.07 -3.84 27.82
N THR A 29 0.76 -3.39 26.79
CA THR A 29 0.93 -1.97 26.51
C THR A 29 -0.41 -1.24 26.33
N THR A 30 -1.37 -1.86 25.64
CA THR A 30 -2.70 -1.28 25.43
C THR A 30 -3.49 -1.17 26.73
N ILE A 31 -3.36 -2.16 27.63
CA ILE A 31 -4.02 -2.15 28.95
C ILE A 31 -3.42 -1.07 29.84
N GLU A 32 -2.10 -0.93 29.86
CA GLU A 32 -1.41 0.04 30.72
C GLU A 32 -1.52 1.48 30.22
N LYS A 33 -1.48 1.68 28.91
CA LYS A 33 -1.41 2.99 28.24
C LYS A 33 -2.64 3.26 27.37
N TRP A 34 -3.81 3.11 27.97
CA TRP A 34 -5.12 3.21 27.31
C TRP A 34 -5.55 4.61 26.89
N GLY A 35 -4.74 5.64 27.19
CA GLY A 35 -5.09 7.04 26.92
C GLY A 35 -5.26 7.35 25.43
N ASN A 36 -6.10 8.34 25.13
CA ASN A 36 -6.21 8.86 23.76
C ASN A 36 -4.94 9.67 23.43
N PRO A 37 -4.13 9.30 22.43
CA PRO A 37 -2.87 9.99 22.10
C PRO A 37 -3.06 11.44 21.62
N SER A 38 -4.28 11.85 21.32
CA SER A 38 -4.59 13.27 20.98
C SER A 38 -4.93 14.13 22.18
N SER A 39 -5.03 13.54 23.41
CA SER A 39 -5.38 14.26 24.63
C SER A 39 -4.15 14.91 25.27
N VAL A 40 -4.36 16.10 25.89
CA VAL A 40 -3.27 16.91 26.48
C VAL A 40 -2.95 16.55 27.95
N HIS A 41 -3.78 15.73 28.59
CA HIS A 41 -3.54 15.25 29.98
C HIS A 41 -2.51 14.09 30.01
N THR A 42 -2.04 13.73 31.21
CA THR A 42 -0.94 12.77 31.42
C THR A 42 -1.16 11.45 30.67
N ALA A 43 -2.31 10.79 30.84
CA ALA A 43 -2.57 9.51 30.15
C ALA A 43 -2.54 9.64 28.61
N GLY A 44 -3.00 10.79 28.06
CA GLY A 44 -2.92 11.04 26.62
C GLY A 44 -1.49 11.23 26.13
N LYS A 45 -0.67 11.96 26.89
CA LYS A 45 0.75 12.17 26.54
C LYS A 45 1.54 10.87 26.57
N GLU A 46 1.35 10.02 27.59
CA GLU A 46 1.99 8.71 27.67
C GLU A 46 1.62 7.81 26.48
N ALA A 47 0.33 7.78 26.10
CA ALA A 47 -0.12 7.04 24.93
C ALA A 47 0.48 7.62 23.62
N HIS A 48 0.59 8.95 23.53
CA HIS A 48 1.20 9.62 22.39
C HIS A 48 2.68 9.26 22.22
N GLU A 49 3.44 9.23 23.31
CA GLU A 49 4.88 8.87 23.26
C GLU A 49 5.07 7.46 22.69
N ILE A 50 4.31 6.47 23.17
CA ILE A 50 4.37 5.09 22.66
C ILE A 50 3.96 5.02 21.20
N PHE A 51 2.90 5.71 20.81
CA PHE A 51 2.43 5.75 19.43
C PHE A 51 3.50 6.34 18.47
N GLU A 52 4.15 7.43 18.88
CA GLU A 52 5.21 8.04 18.07
C GLU A 52 6.49 7.21 18.06
N ASP A 53 6.82 6.50 19.12
CA ASP A 53 7.98 5.60 19.13
C ASP A 53 7.74 4.38 18.24
N ALA A 54 6.51 3.83 18.21
CA ALA A 54 6.12 2.80 17.26
C ALA A 54 6.23 3.31 15.81
N ARG A 55 5.78 4.54 15.52
CA ARG A 55 5.90 5.17 14.22
C ARG A 55 7.36 5.32 13.78
N LYS A 56 8.24 5.80 14.68
CA LYS A 56 9.69 5.92 14.42
C LYS A 56 10.33 4.56 14.12
N LEU A 57 9.96 3.53 14.90
CA LEU A 57 10.46 2.17 14.69
C LEU A 57 10.04 1.64 13.31
N CYS A 58 8.77 1.77 12.95
CA CYS A 58 8.28 1.40 11.63
C CYS A 58 9.02 2.16 10.52
N GLY A 59 9.21 3.48 10.68
CA GLY A 59 9.98 4.30 9.73
C GLY A 59 11.41 3.80 9.54
N LYS A 60 12.09 3.47 10.65
CA LYS A 60 13.45 2.91 10.62
C LYS A 60 13.50 1.56 9.89
N VAL A 61 12.54 0.67 10.15
CA VAL A 61 12.50 -0.66 9.53
C VAL A 61 12.19 -0.58 8.03
N LEU A 62 11.29 0.33 7.64
CA LEU A 62 10.88 0.52 6.25
C LEU A 62 11.82 1.47 5.46
N GLY A 63 12.79 2.11 6.11
CA GLY A 63 13.68 3.07 5.45
C GLY A 63 13.01 4.38 5.04
N VAL A 64 11.87 4.74 5.66
CA VAL A 64 11.11 5.96 5.33
C VAL A 64 11.02 6.91 6.53
N PRO A 65 10.90 8.24 6.31
CA PRO A 65 10.69 9.20 7.38
C PRO A 65 9.41 8.91 8.16
N ALA A 66 9.48 8.91 9.49
CA ALA A 66 8.36 8.56 10.37
C ALA A 66 7.13 9.46 10.14
N GLU A 67 7.34 10.73 9.84
CA GLU A 67 6.27 11.70 9.56
C GLU A 67 5.51 11.42 8.25
N LYS A 68 6.01 10.51 7.41
CA LYS A 68 5.32 10.04 6.19
C LYS A 68 4.55 8.74 6.40
N LEU A 69 4.58 8.18 7.61
CA LEU A 69 3.83 6.98 7.94
C LEU A 69 2.46 7.32 8.54
N TYR A 70 1.45 6.65 8.04
CA TYR A 70 0.07 6.72 8.52
C TYR A 70 -0.41 5.33 8.87
N PHE A 71 -0.83 5.12 10.12
CA PHE A 71 -1.45 3.87 10.54
C PHE A 71 -2.92 3.86 10.11
N THR A 72 -3.36 2.74 9.57
CA THR A 72 -4.71 2.50 9.10
C THR A 72 -5.24 1.19 9.68
N SER A 73 -6.52 0.91 9.48
CA SER A 73 -7.15 -0.35 9.93
C SER A 73 -6.70 -1.57 9.12
N GLY A 74 -6.06 -1.37 7.96
CA GLY A 74 -5.58 -2.44 7.09
C GLY A 74 -5.29 -1.97 5.68
N GLY A 75 -4.82 -2.90 4.81
CA GLY A 75 -4.43 -2.62 3.43
C GLY A 75 -5.53 -1.96 2.62
N THR A 76 -6.77 -2.41 2.77
CA THR A 76 -7.92 -1.83 2.05
C THR A 76 -8.09 -0.33 2.32
N GLU A 77 -8.00 0.11 3.59
CA GLU A 77 -8.06 1.53 3.91
C GLU A 77 -6.83 2.27 3.37
N SER A 78 -5.65 1.67 3.50
CA SER A 78 -4.41 2.24 2.97
C SER A 78 -4.46 2.47 1.46
N ASP A 79 -5.06 1.56 0.69
CA ASP A 79 -5.24 1.69 -0.76
C ASP A 79 -6.29 2.75 -1.11
N HIS A 80 -7.38 2.82 -0.34
CA HIS A 80 -8.46 3.77 -0.60
C HIS A 80 -8.01 5.22 -0.44
N ILE A 81 -7.17 5.54 0.54
CA ILE A 81 -6.71 6.91 0.82
C ILE A 81 -6.06 7.55 -0.42
N PRO A 82 -5.00 6.99 -1.02
CA PRO A 82 -4.36 7.59 -2.20
C PRO A 82 -5.27 7.57 -3.44
N ILE A 83 -6.03 6.48 -3.66
CA ILE A 83 -6.91 6.36 -4.82
C ILE A 83 -8.03 7.41 -4.76
N LEU A 84 -8.72 7.55 -3.62
CA LEU A 84 -9.79 8.52 -3.47
C LEU A 84 -9.28 9.96 -3.35
N SER A 85 -8.00 10.18 -3.00
CA SER A 85 -7.42 11.53 -2.94
C SER A 85 -7.50 12.28 -4.27
N VAL A 86 -7.58 11.56 -5.41
CA VAL A 86 -7.72 12.17 -6.73
C VAL A 86 -9.03 12.94 -6.89
N LEU A 87 -10.05 12.65 -6.08
CA LEU A 87 -11.33 13.39 -6.07
C LEU A 87 -11.15 14.87 -5.72
N ASN A 88 -10.13 15.21 -4.94
CA ASN A 88 -9.81 16.59 -4.57
C ASN A 88 -9.16 17.41 -5.71
N ARG A 89 -8.92 16.78 -6.87
CA ARG A 89 -8.36 17.50 -8.03
C ARG A 89 -9.41 18.40 -8.68
N PRO A 90 -9.02 19.61 -9.06
CA PRO A 90 -9.95 20.55 -9.71
C PRO A 90 -10.41 20.04 -11.09
N GLN A 91 -9.56 19.24 -11.77
CA GLN A 91 -9.88 18.62 -13.05
C GLN A 91 -9.79 17.11 -12.91
N LYS A 92 -10.77 16.43 -13.51
CA LYS A 92 -10.74 14.98 -13.63
C LYS A 92 -9.61 14.59 -14.59
N GLY A 93 -9.12 13.37 -14.44
CA GLY A 93 -8.01 12.87 -15.22
C GLY A 93 -8.20 11.41 -15.57
N HIS A 94 -7.11 10.77 -15.94
CA HIS A 94 -7.04 9.36 -16.29
C HIS A 94 -6.34 8.58 -15.17
N ILE A 95 -6.87 7.40 -14.85
CA ILE A 95 -6.33 6.46 -13.86
C ILE A 95 -5.99 5.18 -14.60
N LEU A 96 -4.79 4.68 -14.35
CA LEU A 96 -4.34 3.36 -14.79
C LEU A 96 -4.20 2.45 -13.58
N PHE A 97 -4.64 1.21 -13.70
CA PHE A 97 -4.38 0.18 -12.69
C PHE A 97 -4.00 -1.15 -13.36
N SER A 98 -3.21 -1.98 -12.69
CA SER A 98 -2.83 -3.26 -13.25
C SER A 98 -4.02 -4.23 -13.25
N SER A 99 -4.13 -5.09 -14.26
CA SER A 99 -5.21 -6.08 -14.34
C SER A 99 -5.20 -7.13 -13.22
N ILE A 100 -4.11 -7.17 -12.46
CA ILE A 100 -3.87 -8.14 -11.38
C ILE A 100 -4.06 -7.55 -9.97
N GLU A 101 -4.61 -6.33 -9.87
CA GLU A 101 -4.83 -5.66 -8.58
C GLU A 101 -5.84 -6.40 -7.71
N HIS A 102 -5.59 -6.30 -6.39
CA HIS A 102 -6.58 -6.68 -5.40
C HIS A 102 -7.88 -5.86 -5.57
N PRO A 103 -9.07 -6.40 -5.22
CA PRO A 103 -10.34 -5.66 -5.28
C PRO A 103 -10.32 -4.31 -4.57
N ALA A 104 -9.53 -4.15 -3.48
CA ALA A 104 -9.37 -2.87 -2.78
C ALA A 104 -8.90 -1.73 -3.70
N VAL A 105 -8.02 -2.00 -4.65
CA VAL A 105 -7.54 -1.05 -5.66
C VAL A 105 -8.49 -1.01 -6.87
N ARG A 106 -8.78 -2.18 -7.45
CA ARG A 106 -9.56 -2.31 -8.68
C ARG A 106 -10.95 -1.69 -8.57
N GLU A 107 -11.71 -2.05 -7.53
CA GLU A 107 -13.09 -1.58 -7.38
C GLU A 107 -13.16 -0.07 -7.13
N GLN A 108 -12.19 0.49 -6.39
CA GLN A 108 -12.12 1.94 -6.17
C GLN A 108 -11.76 2.68 -7.46
N ALA A 109 -10.78 2.18 -8.23
CA ALA A 109 -10.45 2.76 -9.52
C ALA A 109 -11.67 2.75 -10.46
N LEU A 110 -12.41 1.63 -10.52
CA LEU A 110 -13.62 1.53 -11.32
C LEU A 110 -14.76 2.44 -10.82
N ALA A 111 -14.91 2.60 -9.51
CA ALA A 111 -15.90 3.51 -8.94
C ALA A 111 -15.65 4.97 -9.35
N LEU A 112 -14.40 5.36 -9.54
CA LEU A 112 -14.03 6.71 -9.99
C LEU A 112 -14.52 7.03 -11.41
N LYS A 113 -14.84 6.03 -12.25
CA LYS A 113 -15.55 6.26 -13.54
C LYS A 113 -16.87 6.99 -13.33
N LYS A 114 -17.61 6.60 -12.28
CA LYS A 114 -18.91 7.25 -11.93
C LYS A 114 -18.72 8.69 -11.45
N CYS A 115 -17.49 9.04 -11.04
CA CYS A 115 -17.10 10.40 -10.63
C CYS A 115 -16.49 11.22 -11.79
N GLY A 116 -16.53 10.69 -13.03
CA GLY A 116 -16.07 11.40 -14.24
C GLY A 116 -14.59 11.23 -14.58
N PHE A 117 -13.87 10.27 -13.96
CA PHE A 117 -12.52 9.93 -14.38
C PHE A 117 -12.52 8.95 -15.57
N SER A 118 -11.54 9.07 -16.46
CA SER A 118 -11.20 8.00 -17.41
C SER A 118 -10.40 6.94 -16.67
N VAL A 119 -10.72 5.66 -16.85
CA VAL A 119 -10.06 4.56 -16.12
C VAL A 119 -9.81 3.41 -17.07
N ASP A 120 -8.54 2.99 -17.18
CA ASP A 120 -8.11 1.85 -17.97
C ASP A 120 -7.29 0.87 -17.14
N SER A 121 -7.26 -0.40 -17.55
CA SER A 121 -6.42 -1.43 -16.94
C SER A 121 -5.24 -1.77 -17.85
N ILE A 122 -4.09 -2.06 -17.22
CA ILE A 122 -2.87 -2.51 -17.89
C ILE A 122 -2.84 -4.04 -17.82
N PRO A 123 -2.85 -4.75 -18.95
CA PRO A 123 -2.80 -6.20 -18.94
C PRO A 123 -1.44 -6.73 -18.47
N ALA A 124 -1.44 -7.76 -17.64
CA ALA A 124 -0.25 -8.53 -17.34
C ALA A 124 0.14 -9.41 -18.54
N ASN A 125 1.43 -9.72 -18.65
CA ASN A 125 1.91 -10.70 -19.62
C ASN A 125 1.56 -12.15 -19.17
N ARG A 126 2.02 -13.16 -19.90
CA ARG A 126 1.74 -14.59 -19.60
C ARG A 126 2.35 -15.08 -18.29
N GLU A 127 3.36 -14.38 -17.78
CA GLU A 127 4.04 -14.66 -16.51
C GLU A 127 3.39 -13.89 -15.34
N GLY A 128 2.32 -13.13 -15.59
CA GLY A 128 1.65 -12.33 -14.56
C GLY A 128 2.39 -11.02 -14.24
N ILE A 129 3.27 -10.56 -15.14
CA ILE A 129 4.10 -9.36 -14.92
C ILE A 129 3.55 -8.16 -15.71
N ILE A 130 3.50 -7.03 -15.04
CA ILE A 130 3.25 -5.71 -15.65
C ILE A 130 4.60 -5.10 -16.03
N THR A 131 4.88 -4.99 -17.32
CA THR A 131 6.18 -4.44 -17.75
C THR A 131 6.18 -2.92 -17.73
N PRO A 132 7.35 -2.26 -17.53
CA PRO A 132 7.47 -0.81 -17.62
C PRO A 132 6.98 -0.25 -18.97
N GLU A 133 7.24 -0.96 -20.08
CA GLU A 133 6.79 -0.58 -21.42
C GLU A 133 5.27 -0.60 -21.53
N ALA A 134 4.59 -1.61 -20.94
CA ALA A 134 3.13 -1.68 -20.94
C ALA A 134 2.52 -0.49 -20.19
N VAL A 135 3.11 -0.10 -19.05
CA VAL A 135 2.70 1.09 -18.28
C VAL A 135 2.88 2.34 -19.11
N VAL A 136 4.08 2.57 -19.67
CA VAL A 136 4.41 3.78 -20.44
C VAL A 136 3.53 3.91 -21.69
N ASN A 137 3.23 2.81 -22.37
CA ASN A 137 2.38 2.80 -23.55
C ASN A 137 0.91 3.10 -23.26
N ALA A 138 0.44 2.77 -22.05
CA ALA A 138 -0.92 3.03 -21.59
C ALA A 138 -1.12 4.46 -21.03
N LEU A 139 -0.03 5.22 -20.80
CA LEU A 139 -0.11 6.59 -20.29
C LEU A 139 -0.80 7.52 -21.31
N LYS A 140 -1.69 8.35 -20.79
CA LYS A 140 -2.30 9.49 -21.50
C LYS A 140 -1.78 10.81 -20.92
N PRO A 141 -1.85 11.91 -21.67
CA PRO A 141 -1.40 13.23 -21.16
C PRO A 141 -2.06 13.63 -19.85
N GLU A 142 -3.32 13.23 -19.66
CA GLU A 142 -4.12 13.49 -18.47
C GLU A 142 -4.02 12.40 -17.40
N THR A 143 -3.12 11.41 -17.52
CA THR A 143 -2.94 10.37 -16.48
C THR A 143 -2.47 11.01 -15.18
N VAL A 144 -3.21 10.76 -14.10
CA VAL A 144 -2.96 11.36 -12.78
C VAL A 144 -2.55 10.34 -11.72
N LEU A 145 -2.90 9.07 -11.94
CA LEU A 145 -2.62 7.97 -11.01
C LEU A 145 -2.33 6.70 -11.80
N VAL A 146 -1.31 5.97 -11.38
CA VAL A 146 -0.96 4.62 -11.82
C VAL A 146 -0.90 3.74 -10.59
N CYS A 147 -1.58 2.58 -10.61
CA CYS A 147 -1.57 1.61 -9.52
C CYS A 147 -1.00 0.28 -10.03
N VAL A 148 0.02 -0.25 -9.38
CA VAL A 148 0.59 -1.58 -9.63
C VAL A 148 0.99 -2.19 -8.31
N MET A 149 0.42 -3.34 -7.94
CA MET A 149 0.80 -4.05 -6.72
C MET A 149 2.24 -4.58 -6.80
N ALA A 150 2.94 -4.68 -5.68
CA ALA A 150 4.31 -5.18 -5.65
C ALA A 150 4.41 -6.70 -5.82
N VAL A 151 3.50 -7.43 -5.19
CA VAL A 151 3.41 -8.90 -5.26
C VAL A 151 1.96 -9.31 -5.39
N ASN A 152 1.65 -10.14 -6.38
CA ASN A 152 0.29 -10.62 -6.56
C ASN A 152 -0.08 -11.65 -5.48
N ASN A 153 -1.21 -11.46 -4.84
CA ASN A 153 -1.67 -12.29 -3.71
C ASN A 153 -2.12 -13.70 -4.12
N GLU A 154 -2.43 -13.94 -5.38
CA GLU A 154 -2.89 -15.25 -5.87
C GLU A 154 -1.75 -16.06 -6.48
N THR A 155 -0.89 -15.42 -7.28
CA THR A 155 0.15 -16.08 -8.05
C THR A 155 1.54 -15.97 -7.43
N GLY A 156 1.77 -15.01 -6.53
CA GLY A 156 3.09 -14.69 -5.98
C GLY A 156 4.00 -13.94 -6.97
N ALA A 157 3.51 -13.53 -8.13
CA ALA A 157 4.30 -12.82 -9.14
C ALA A 157 4.78 -11.47 -8.58
N ILE A 158 6.11 -11.27 -8.55
CA ILE A 158 6.76 -10.04 -8.09
C ILE A 158 6.84 -9.06 -9.25
N GLN A 159 6.34 -7.84 -9.05
CA GLN A 159 6.28 -6.81 -10.08
C GLN A 159 7.53 -5.91 -10.07
N PRO A 160 8.01 -5.44 -11.23
CA PRO A 160 9.18 -4.57 -11.35
C PRO A 160 8.82 -3.11 -10.99
N VAL A 161 8.41 -2.87 -9.74
CA VAL A 161 7.87 -1.55 -9.33
C VAL A 161 8.90 -0.43 -9.41
N ASN A 162 10.18 -0.70 -9.15
CA ASN A 162 11.25 0.29 -9.25
C ASN A 162 11.52 0.68 -10.71
N GLU A 163 11.54 -0.30 -11.61
CA GLU A 163 11.71 -0.05 -13.05
C GLU A 163 10.52 0.72 -13.61
N ILE A 164 9.29 0.40 -13.15
CA ILE A 164 8.08 1.17 -13.50
C ILE A 164 8.19 2.61 -12.99
N ALA A 165 8.61 2.81 -11.74
CA ALA A 165 8.79 4.15 -11.18
C ALA A 165 9.80 4.98 -11.98
N ASN A 166 10.94 4.38 -12.36
CA ASN A 166 11.96 5.00 -13.19
C ASN A 166 11.41 5.36 -14.59
N ALA A 167 10.70 4.43 -15.23
CA ALA A 167 10.09 4.66 -16.54
C ALA A 167 9.05 5.81 -16.52
N LEU A 168 8.28 5.95 -15.41
CA LEU A 168 7.36 7.06 -15.23
C LEU A 168 8.10 8.41 -15.10
N VAL A 169 9.25 8.44 -14.41
CA VAL A 169 10.10 9.64 -14.29
C VAL A 169 10.68 10.02 -15.64
N GLU A 170 11.26 9.08 -16.37
CA GLU A 170 11.84 9.29 -17.70
C GLU A 170 10.79 9.79 -18.70
N LYS A 171 9.61 9.15 -18.72
CA LYS A 171 8.51 9.56 -19.60
C LYS A 171 7.99 10.96 -19.31
N ALA A 172 8.00 11.38 -18.05
CA ALA A 172 7.61 12.73 -17.65
C ALA A 172 8.57 13.79 -18.20
N ASN A 173 9.85 13.46 -18.42
CA ASN A 173 10.87 14.34 -18.98
C ASN A 173 10.86 15.75 -18.35
N GLY A 174 10.93 15.80 -17.01
CA GLY A 174 10.89 17.04 -16.22
C GLY A 174 9.49 17.67 -16.06
N LYS A 175 8.46 17.14 -16.71
CA LYS A 175 7.07 17.54 -16.49
C LYS A 175 6.45 16.81 -15.29
N ARG A 176 5.20 17.15 -14.96
CA ARG A 176 4.46 16.48 -13.89
C ARG A 176 4.22 15.02 -14.26
N LYS A 177 4.75 14.12 -13.43
CA LYS A 177 4.45 12.68 -13.52
C LYS A 177 3.13 12.35 -12.80
N PRO A 178 2.43 11.26 -13.15
CA PRO A 178 1.33 10.75 -12.37
C PRO A 178 1.81 10.33 -10.98
N PHE A 179 0.92 10.30 -10.01
CA PHE A 179 1.17 9.57 -8.76
C PHE A 179 1.30 8.08 -9.08
N PHE A 180 2.24 7.42 -8.41
CA PHE A 180 2.43 5.99 -8.51
C PHE A 180 2.07 5.37 -7.15
N HIS A 181 1.01 4.55 -7.13
CA HIS A 181 0.55 3.81 -5.98
C HIS A 181 0.98 2.37 -6.09
N VAL A 182 1.56 1.83 -5.02
CA VAL A 182 2.00 0.44 -4.95
C VAL A 182 1.38 -0.22 -3.73
N ASP A 183 0.48 -1.19 -3.96
CA ASP A 183 0.00 -2.08 -2.90
C ASP A 183 1.12 -3.05 -2.53
N CYS A 184 1.63 -2.93 -1.30
CA CYS A 184 2.70 -3.75 -0.75
C CYS A 184 2.21 -4.78 0.28
N VAL A 185 0.92 -5.06 0.40
CA VAL A 185 0.35 -5.97 1.42
C VAL A 185 1.00 -7.36 1.38
N GLN A 186 1.28 -7.90 0.18
CA GLN A 186 1.96 -9.19 0.05
C GLN A 186 3.49 -9.09 -0.01
N ALA A 187 4.04 -7.88 -0.09
CA ALA A 187 5.48 -7.64 -0.18
C ALA A 187 6.12 -7.30 1.18
N ALA A 188 5.44 -6.49 1.99
CA ALA A 188 5.97 -6.01 3.26
C ALA A 188 6.32 -7.16 4.22
N GLY A 189 7.57 -7.18 4.68
CA GLY A 189 8.10 -8.23 5.55
C GLY A 189 8.38 -9.58 4.87
N LYS A 190 8.12 -9.72 3.56
CA LYS A 190 8.32 -10.99 2.81
C LYS A 190 9.42 -10.88 1.77
N ILE A 191 9.58 -9.72 1.16
CA ILE A 191 10.67 -9.42 0.23
C ILE A 191 11.32 -8.09 0.61
N PRO A 192 12.60 -7.85 0.22
CA PRO A 192 13.20 -6.52 0.35
C PRO A 192 12.39 -5.48 -0.42
N LEU A 193 12.12 -4.36 0.24
CA LEU A 193 11.48 -3.19 -0.36
C LEU A 193 12.47 -2.02 -0.31
N ASP A 194 12.58 -1.29 -1.40
CA ASP A 194 13.32 -0.05 -1.53
C ASP A 194 12.32 1.06 -1.89
N PHE A 195 12.14 2.05 -0.98
CA PHE A 195 11.12 3.10 -1.09
C PHE A 195 11.72 4.45 -1.49
#